data_3ecd1cc3343359d12453ae97b81a1d1e
#
_entry.id   3ecd1cc3343359d12453ae97b81a1d1e
#
_cell.length_a   1.000
_cell.length_b   1.000
_cell.length_c   1.000
_cell.angle_alpha   90.00
_cell.angle_beta   90.00
_cell.angle_gamma   90.00
#
_symmetry.space_group_name_H-M   'P 1'
#
loop_
_entity.id
_entity.type
_entity.pdbx_description
1 polymer ?
#
loop_
_entity_poly.entity_id
_entity_poly.type
_entity_poly.pdbx_seq_one_letter_code
_entity_poly.pdbx_strand_id
1 'polypeptide(L)'
;MKTTFRRAAIATLLAMGFSAGAMAREAIPGASVESFLSVAKEQNPEFASMRQEAQAAGERIAPAGALPDPKFRVELMDITKMGEQDPTILPGNVGSTRYTFMQDIPWLGKRDLKREIAALEADAAKGRALGTWSELASRIKANFAQFYYLHQSERLTQEILDLMKRLEQVAQARYASGLVPQQDVVRAQVEQSNMRNELIALKNEQRMVQARSNTLIARPANVP
;
A
#
# COMPACT_ATOMS: atom_id res chain seq x y z
N MET A 1 57.02 -15.57 -54.19
CA MET A 1 58.23 -15.11 -53.47
C MET A 1 57.87 -13.96 -52.54
N LYS A 2 58.20 -14.18 -51.22
CA LYS A 2 58.37 -13.18 -50.14
C LYS A 2 57.16 -12.28 -49.79
N THR A 3 56.27 -12.67 -48.90
CA THR A 3 56.22 -12.49 -47.45
C THR A 3 56.75 -11.16 -46.91
N THR A 4 55.87 -10.32 -46.43
CA THR A 4 56.17 -9.48 -45.25
C THR A 4 54.88 -9.29 -44.44
N PHE A 5 54.87 -9.99 -43.32
CA PHE A 5 53.97 -9.76 -42.16
C PHE A 5 54.21 -8.35 -41.60
N ARG A 6 53.19 -7.51 -41.53
CA ARG A 6 53.17 -6.36 -40.63
C ARG A 6 52.19 -6.60 -39.50
N ARG A 7 52.77 -6.84 -38.35
CA ARG A 7 52.10 -6.88 -37.03
C ARG A 7 51.57 -5.49 -36.73
N ALA A 8 50.26 -5.33 -36.77
CA ALA A 8 49.57 -4.20 -36.15
C ALA A 8 49.15 -4.61 -34.76
N ALA A 9 49.86 -4.08 -33.74
CA ALA A 9 49.47 -4.21 -32.34
C ALA A 9 48.24 -3.33 -32.10
N ILE A 10 47.10 -3.95 -31.83
CA ILE A 10 45.89 -3.26 -31.35
C ILE A 10 46.05 -3.12 -29.85
N ALA A 11 46.39 -1.90 -29.41
CA ALA A 11 46.32 -1.52 -28.03
C ALA A 11 44.87 -1.36 -27.64
N THR A 12 44.29 -2.35 -26.95
CA THR A 12 42.98 -2.28 -26.33
C THR A 12 43.10 -1.43 -25.07
N LEU A 13 42.71 -0.17 -25.16
CA LEU A 13 42.54 0.71 -24.01
C LEU A 13 41.31 0.24 -23.23
N LEU A 14 41.52 -0.46 -22.12
CA LEU A 14 40.50 -0.80 -21.15
C LEU A 14 40.12 0.50 -20.42
N ALA A 15 39.13 1.23 -20.92
CA ALA A 15 38.46 2.28 -20.17
C ALA A 15 37.61 1.60 -19.07
N MET A 16 38.21 1.41 -17.88
CA MET A 16 37.48 1.19 -16.66
C MET A 16 36.62 2.43 -16.38
N GLY A 17 35.40 2.41 -16.88
CA GLY A 17 34.33 3.30 -16.45
C GLY A 17 34.06 3.02 -14.97
N PHE A 18 34.63 3.83 -14.12
CA PHE A 18 34.20 3.95 -12.72
C PHE A 18 32.80 4.56 -12.76
N SER A 19 31.78 3.72 -12.92
CA SER A 19 30.41 4.09 -12.58
C SER A 19 30.42 4.35 -11.08
N ALA A 20 30.61 5.60 -10.70
CA ALA A 20 30.20 6.09 -9.41
C ALA A 20 28.69 5.82 -9.32
N GLY A 21 28.33 4.64 -8.83
CA GLY A 21 26.99 4.36 -8.37
C GLY A 21 26.68 5.43 -7.36
N ALA A 22 25.89 6.42 -7.76
CA ALA A 22 25.21 7.26 -6.81
C ALA A 22 24.49 6.27 -5.88
N MET A 23 25.07 6.02 -4.71
CA MET A 23 24.39 5.39 -3.59
C MET A 23 23.19 6.31 -3.36
N ALA A 24 22.07 5.98 -4.00
CA ALA A 24 20.78 6.50 -3.59
C ALA A 24 20.72 6.15 -2.11
N ARG A 25 20.96 7.15 -1.27
CA ARG A 25 20.83 7.05 0.17
C ARG A 25 19.40 6.57 0.34
N GLU A 26 19.23 5.27 0.64
CA GLU A 26 17.92 4.71 0.97
C GLU A 26 17.36 5.65 2.03
N ALA A 27 16.38 6.45 1.61
CA ALA A 27 15.73 7.39 2.51
C ALA A 27 15.09 6.52 3.59
N ILE A 28 15.61 6.64 4.82
CA ILE A 28 15.08 5.92 5.97
C ILE A 28 13.57 6.17 5.96
N PRO A 29 12.73 5.12 5.86
CA PRO A 29 11.30 5.29 5.83
C PRO A 29 10.87 6.07 7.08
N GLY A 30 10.28 7.26 6.88
CA GLY A 30 9.87 8.14 7.98
C GLY A 30 10.75 9.38 8.19
N ALA A 31 11.86 9.54 7.46
CA ALA A 31 12.68 10.76 7.52
C ALA A 31 11.96 12.00 6.94
N SER A 32 11.01 11.80 6.03
CA SER A 32 10.17 12.86 5.45
C SER A 32 8.79 12.33 5.11
N VAL A 33 7.82 13.24 4.99
CA VAL A 33 6.44 12.89 4.54
C VAL A 33 6.48 12.24 3.17
N GLU A 34 7.33 12.74 2.27
CA GLU A 34 7.46 12.26 0.90
C GLU A 34 7.98 10.82 0.87
N SER A 35 8.99 10.50 1.68
CA SER A 35 9.52 9.13 1.79
C SER A 35 8.46 8.16 2.33
N PHE A 36 7.64 8.63 3.28
CA PHE A 36 6.57 7.84 3.83
C PHE A 36 5.45 7.58 2.82
N LEU A 37 5.08 8.61 2.05
CA LEU A 37 4.10 8.50 0.97
C LEU A 37 4.56 7.55 -0.15
N SER A 38 5.84 7.57 -0.52
CA SER A 38 6.37 6.67 -1.55
C SER A 38 6.30 5.21 -1.11
N VAL A 39 6.70 4.90 0.12
CA VAL A 39 6.62 3.54 0.68
C VAL A 39 5.17 3.08 0.80
N ALA A 40 4.27 3.94 1.29
CA ALA A 40 2.85 3.61 1.40
C ALA A 40 2.21 3.33 0.03
N LYS A 41 2.59 4.06 -1.02
CA LYS A 41 2.09 3.83 -2.37
C LYS A 41 2.47 2.46 -2.93
N GLU A 42 3.61 1.93 -2.52
CA GLU A 42 4.11 0.63 -2.98
C GLU A 42 3.61 -0.52 -2.10
N GLN A 43 3.56 -0.32 -0.79
CA GLN A 43 3.37 -1.41 0.17
C GLN A 43 1.96 -1.47 0.79
N ASN A 44 1.17 -0.39 0.70
CA ASN A 44 -0.15 -0.41 1.33
C ASN A 44 -1.11 -1.36 0.59
N PRO A 45 -1.67 -2.38 1.29
CA PRO A 45 -2.51 -3.40 0.66
C PRO A 45 -3.87 -2.86 0.22
N GLU A 46 -4.44 -1.87 0.91
CA GLU A 46 -5.71 -1.24 0.55
C GLU A 46 -5.59 -0.53 -0.81
N PHE A 47 -4.54 0.27 -0.99
CA PHE A 47 -4.29 0.92 -2.27
C PHE A 47 -3.93 -0.08 -3.37
N ALA A 48 -3.14 -1.11 -3.06
CA ALA A 48 -2.78 -2.16 -4.01
C ALA A 48 -4.02 -2.91 -4.52
N SER A 49 -4.98 -3.24 -3.65
CA SER A 49 -6.21 -3.91 -4.05
C SER A 49 -7.07 -3.05 -4.98
N MET A 50 -7.23 -1.75 -4.68
CA MET A 50 -7.96 -0.81 -5.53
C MET A 50 -7.31 -0.63 -6.91
N ARG A 51 -5.98 -0.61 -6.95
CA ARG A 51 -5.23 -0.55 -8.21
C ARG A 51 -5.44 -1.80 -9.06
N GLN A 52 -5.43 -2.99 -8.43
CA GLN A 52 -5.69 -4.25 -9.13
C GLN A 52 -7.14 -4.35 -9.59
N GLU A 53 -8.10 -3.86 -8.80
CA GLU A 53 -9.51 -3.79 -9.22
C GLU A 53 -9.68 -2.90 -10.45
N ALA A 54 -9.04 -1.73 -10.48
CA ALA A 54 -9.06 -0.83 -11.62
C ALA A 54 -8.42 -1.47 -12.88
N GLN A 55 -7.34 -2.21 -12.69
CA GLN A 55 -6.71 -2.97 -13.78
C GLN A 55 -7.64 -4.09 -14.27
N ALA A 56 -8.21 -4.88 -13.39
CA ALA A 56 -9.15 -5.94 -13.73
C ALA A 56 -10.40 -5.42 -14.45
N ALA A 57 -10.91 -4.24 -14.07
CA ALA A 57 -12.00 -3.59 -14.78
C ALA A 57 -11.58 -3.18 -16.20
N GLY A 58 -10.34 -2.71 -16.37
CA GLY A 58 -9.77 -2.41 -17.70
C GLY A 58 -9.70 -3.64 -18.63
N GLU A 59 -9.27 -4.78 -18.08
CA GLU A 59 -9.18 -6.03 -18.83
C GLU A 59 -10.54 -6.59 -19.26
N ARG A 60 -11.64 -6.19 -18.60
CA ARG A 60 -13.01 -6.60 -18.95
C ARG A 60 -13.57 -5.86 -20.17
N ILE A 61 -12.96 -4.78 -20.63
CA ILE A 61 -13.45 -3.98 -21.77
C ILE A 61 -13.47 -4.80 -23.05
N ALA A 62 -12.38 -5.51 -23.34
CA ALA A 62 -12.28 -6.32 -24.56
C ALA A 62 -13.29 -7.48 -24.59
N PRO A 63 -13.42 -8.31 -23.55
CA PRO A 63 -14.43 -9.38 -23.50
C PRO A 63 -15.87 -8.87 -23.53
N ALA A 64 -16.17 -7.69 -22.95
CA ALA A 64 -17.52 -7.13 -22.95
C ALA A 64 -18.10 -6.91 -24.36
N GLY A 65 -17.23 -6.60 -25.32
CA GLY A 65 -17.59 -6.46 -26.73
C GLY A 65 -17.43 -7.73 -27.55
N ALA A 66 -16.99 -8.86 -26.99
CA ALA A 66 -16.82 -10.10 -27.74
C ALA A 66 -18.17 -10.74 -28.10
N LEU A 67 -18.16 -11.60 -29.10
CA LEU A 67 -19.30 -12.47 -29.39
C LEU A 67 -19.42 -13.52 -28.27
N PRO A 68 -20.62 -13.87 -27.84
CA PRO A 68 -20.83 -15.01 -26.95
C PRO A 68 -20.22 -16.28 -27.53
N ASP A 69 -19.79 -17.18 -26.66
CA ASP A 69 -19.21 -18.44 -27.10
C ASP A 69 -20.19 -19.28 -27.90
N PRO A 70 -19.75 -19.93 -28.98
CA PRO A 70 -20.57 -20.88 -29.70
C PRO A 70 -20.88 -22.09 -28.85
N LYS A 71 -22.12 -22.56 -28.91
CA LYS A 71 -22.59 -23.73 -28.16
C LYS A 71 -22.73 -24.89 -29.09
N PHE A 72 -22.06 -25.99 -28.81
CA PHE A 72 -22.24 -27.27 -29.48
C PHE A 72 -22.94 -28.23 -28.52
N ARG A 73 -24.10 -28.77 -28.98
CA ARG A 73 -24.91 -29.70 -28.20
C ARG A 73 -25.00 -31.00 -28.93
N VAL A 74 -24.80 -32.09 -28.24
CA VAL A 74 -25.07 -33.44 -28.72
C VAL A 74 -26.18 -34.00 -27.87
N GLU A 75 -27.28 -34.39 -28.52
CA GLU A 75 -28.43 -35.05 -27.88
C GLU A 75 -28.55 -36.46 -28.40
N LEU A 76 -28.50 -37.42 -27.51
CA LEU A 76 -28.71 -38.84 -27.80
C LEU A 76 -30.16 -39.17 -27.43
N MET A 77 -30.92 -39.66 -28.41
CA MET A 77 -32.30 -40.04 -28.21
C MET A 77 -32.45 -41.55 -28.43
N ASP A 78 -33.31 -42.16 -27.65
CA ASP A 78 -33.57 -43.59 -27.67
C ASP A 78 -32.30 -44.41 -27.50
N ILE A 79 -31.72 -44.27 -26.31
CA ILE A 79 -30.44 -44.92 -25.91
C ILE A 79 -30.55 -46.44 -25.81
N THR A 80 -31.76 -46.98 -25.81
CA THR A 80 -32.06 -48.42 -25.75
C THR A 80 -32.54 -48.96 -27.10
N LYS A 81 -32.62 -48.11 -28.17
CA LYS A 81 -33.10 -48.48 -29.47
C LYS A 81 -34.46 -49.17 -29.42
N MET A 82 -35.44 -48.55 -28.78
CA MET A 82 -36.78 -49.13 -28.50
C MET A 82 -36.77 -50.35 -27.60
N GLY A 83 -35.72 -50.54 -26.81
CA GLY A 83 -35.60 -51.68 -25.91
C GLY A 83 -34.92 -52.90 -26.53
N GLU A 84 -34.41 -52.80 -27.73
CA GLU A 84 -33.68 -53.89 -28.41
C GLU A 84 -32.28 -54.13 -27.89
N GLN A 85 -31.74 -53.17 -27.09
CA GLN A 85 -30.38 -53.26 -26.56
C GLN A 85 -30.28 -52.63 -25.16
N ASP A 86 -29.16 -52.91 -24.45
CA ASP A 86 -28.85 -52.23 -23.22
C ASP A 86 -28.58 -50.75 -23.44
N PRO A 87 -28.91 -49.87 -22.47
CA PRO A 87 -28.68 -48.42 -22.57
C PRO A 87 -27.23 -48.11 -22.94
N THR A 88 -27.03 -47.33 -24.01
CA THR A 88 -25.68 -46.93 -24.46
C THR A 88 -25.61 -45.43 -24.71
N ILE A 89 -24.43 -44.86 -24.51
CA ILE A 89 -24.13 -43.43 -24.82
C ILE A 89 -23.25 -43.29 -26.05
N LEU A 90 -23.01 -44.39 -26.79
CA LEU A 90 -22.24 -44.35 -28.05
C LEU A 90 -23.11 -43.81 -29.18
N PRO A 91 -22.74 -42.69 -29.85
CA PRO A 91 -23.57 -42.05 -30.87
C PRO A 91 -24.00 -42.97 -32.02
N GLY A 92 -23.23 -43.95 -32.37
CA GLY A 92 -23.58 -44.88 -33.43
C GLY A 92 -24.56 -46.01 -33.04
N ASN A 93 -24.79 -46.23 -31.76
CA ASN A 93 -25.60 -47.32 -31.24
C ASN A 93 -26.94 -46.86 -30.62
N VAL A 94 -27.26 -45.55 -30.67
CA VAL A 94 -28.53 -44.98 -30.20
C VAL A 94 -29.53 -44.91 -31.38
N GLY A 95 -30.82 -44.76 -31.08
CA GLY A 95 -31.86 -44.64 -32.09
C GLY A 95 -31.71 -43.38 -32.96
N SER A 96 -31.31 -42.26 -32.35
CA SER A 96 -30.93 -41.06 -33.09
C SER A 96 -29.97 -40.20 -32.32
N THR A 97 -29.08 -39.50 -33.05
CA THR A 97 -28.13 -38.52 -32.48
C THR A 97 -28.39 -37.20 -33.20
N ARG A 98 -28.61 -36.15 -32.37
CA ARG A 98 -28.78 -34.77 -32.87
C ARG A 98 -27.57 -33.93 -32.50
N TYR A 99 -26.95 -33.33 -33.49
CA TYR A 99 -25.87 -32.37 -33.33
C TYR A 99 -26.44 -30.97 -33.57
N THR A 100 -26.34 -30.07 -32.59
CA THR A 100 -26.81 -28.70 -32.69
C THR A 100 -25.67 -27.75 -32.48
N PHE A 101 -25.41 -26.87 -33.41
CA PHE A 101 -24.47 -25.77 -33.28
C PHE A 101 -25.29 -24.48 -33.21
N MET A 102 -25.07 -23.69 -32.14
CA MET A 102 -25.73 -22.41 -31.91
C MET A 102 -24.71 -21.32 -31.69
N GLN A 103 -24.86 -20.21 -32.39
CA GLN A 103 -24.11 -18.99 -32.20
C GLN A 103 -25.07 -17.83 -31.99
N ASP A 104 -25.02 -17.24 -30.77
CA ASP A 104 -25.79 -16.04 -30.47
C ASP A 104 -25.14 -14.82 -31.14
N ILE A 105 -25.83 -14.14 -32.04
CA ILE A 105 -25.36 -12.90 -32.67
C ILE A 105 -26.19 -11.74 -32.10
N PRO A 106 -25.60 -10.91 -31.20
CA PRO A 106 -26.29 -9.75 -30.69
C PRO A 106 -26.65 -8.74 -31.75
N TRP A 107 -27.72 -7.97 -31.53
CA TRP A 107 -28.16 -6.90 -32.44
C TRP A 107 -27.03 -5.89 -32.64
N LEU A 108 -27.01 -5.27 -33.84
CA LEU A 108 -26.04 -4.24 -34.23
C LEU A 108 -25.97 -3.11 -33.20
N GLY A 109 -24.76 -2.71 -32.81
CA GLY A 109 -24.52 -1.68 -31.77
C GLY A 109 -24.55 -2.18 -30.31
N LYS A 110 -25.21 -3.32 -30.01
CA LYS A 110 -25.28 -3.83 -28.62
C LYS A 110 -23.90 -4.18 -28.05
N ARG A 111 -22.99 -4.67 -28.85
CA ARG A 111 -21.62 -5.01 -28.48
C ARG A 111 -20.79 -3.76 -28.18
N ASP A 112 -20.97 -2.71 -28.99
CA ASP A 112 -20.26 -1.44 -28.81
C ASP A 112 -20.74 -0.73 -27.54
N LEU A 113 -22.04 -0.71 -27.28
CA LEU A 113 -22.60 -0.21 -26.03
C LEU A 113 -22.10 -0.98 -24.80
N LYS A 114 -21.98 -2.30 -24.86
CA LYS A 114 -21.43 -3.10 -23.77
C LYS A 114 -19.96 -2.77 -23.51
N ARG A 115 -19.18 -2.55 -24.60
CA ARG A 115 -17.78 -2.12 -24.48
C ARG A 115 -17.65 -0.73 -23.86
N GLU A 116 -18.54 0.18 -24.26
CA GLU A 116 -18.59 1.53 -23.69
C GLU A 116 -18.95 1.52 -22.20
N ILE A 117 -19.96 0.73 -21.81
CA ILE A 117 -20.31 0.54 -20.41
C ILE A 117 -19.10 0.02 -19.62
N ALA A 118 -18.43 -1.02 -20.10
CA ALA A 118 -17.26 -1.58 -19.44
C ALA A 118 -16.09 -0.58 -19.37
N ALA A 119 -15.93 0.30 -20.36
CA ALA A 119 -14.94 1.36 -20.34
C ALA A 119 -15.26 2.41 -19.25
N LEU A 120 -16.52 2.84 -19.13
CA LEU A 120 -16.95 3.75 -18.09
C LEU A 120 -16.83 3.13 -16.68
N GLU A 121 -17.12 1.85 -16.54
CA GLU A 121 -16.90 1.11 -15.28
C GLU A 121 -15.41 1.03 -14.92
N ALA A 122 -14.52 0.83 -15.90
CA ALA A 122 -13.09 0.86 -15.70
C ALA A 122 -12.60 2.25 -15.26
N ASP A 123 -13.12 3.31 -15.86
CA ASP A 123 -12.78 4.68 -15.47
C ASP A 123 -13.32 5.02 -14.07
N ALA A 124 -14.50 4.55 -13.72
CA ALA A 124 -15.03 4.65 -12.36
C ALA A 124 -14.13 3.90 -11.34
N ALA A 125 -13.63 2.71 -11.68
CA ALA A 125 -12.71 1.96 -10.83
C ALA A 125 -11.36 2.68 -10.66
N LYS A 126 -10.83 3.30 -11.72
CA LYS A 126 -9.64 4.17 -11.61
C LYS A 126 -9.88 5.37 -10.70
N GLY A 127 -11.07 6.00 -10.83
CA GLY A 127 -11.47 7.10 -9.95
C GLY A 127 -11.52 6.70 -8.48
N ARG A 128 -12.06 5.50 -8.17
CA ARG A 128 -12.05 4.95 -6.81
C ARG A 128 -10.62 4.72 -6.29
N ALA A 129 -9.73 4.17 -7.10
CA ALA A 129 -8.33 3.95 -6.72
C ALA A 129 -7.61 5.28 -6.42
N LEU A 130 -7.86 6.34 -7.20
CA LEU A 130 -7.33 7.68 -6.94
C LEU A 130 -7.91 8.28 -5.66
N GLY A 131 -9.21 8.08 -5.39
CA GLY A 131 -9.86 8.50 -4.15
C GLY A 131 -9.23 7.83 -2.93
N THR A 132 -9.05 6.52 -2.97
CA THR A 132 -8.38 5.76 -1.91
C THR A 132 -6.96 6.25 -1.66
N TRP A 133 -6.20 6.54 -2.73
CA TRP A 133 -4.87 7.12 -2.59
C TRP A 133 -4.90 8.51 -1.91
N SER A 134 -5.82 9.37 -2.30
CA SER A 134 -5.95 10.71 -1.71
C SER A 134 -6.28 10.64 -0.22
N GLU A 135 -7.17 9.72 0.16
CA GLU A 135 -7.53 9.48 1.56
C GLU A 135 -6.35 8.93 2.37
N LEU A 136 -5.65 7.92 1.82
CA LEU A 136 -4.45 7.35 2.44
C LEU A 136 -3.37 8.42 2.63
N ALA A 137 -3.10 9.23 1.61
CA ALA A 137 -2.14 10.32 1.68
C ALA A 137 -2.52 11.37 2.73
N SER A 138 -3.79 11.69 2.86
CA SER A 138 -4.29 12.58 3.92
C SER A 138 -4.07 12.03 5.32
N ARG A 139 -4.39 10.74 5.54
CA ARG A 139 -4.16 10.04 6.81
C ARG A 139 -2.66 10.02 7.17
N ILE A 140 -1.79 9.76 6.21
CA ILE A 140 -0.33 9.78 6.40
C ILE A 140 0.15 11.16 6.81
N LYS A 141 -0.26 12.22 6.10
CA LYS A 141 0.14 13.60 6.41
C LYS A 141 -0.33 14.03 7.79
N ALA A 142 -1.57 13.70 8.15
CA ALA A 142 -2.13 14.01 9.48
C ALA A 142 -1.35 13.30 10.58
N ASN A 143 -1.06 12.00 10.39
CA ASN A 143 -0.32 11.20 11.35
C ASN A 143 1.13 11.68 11.53
N PHE A 144 1.79 12.07 10.44
CA PHE A 144 3.13 12.65 10.47
C PHE A 144 3.16 14.00 11.21
N ALA A 145 2.16 14.87 10.96
CA ALA A 145 2.05 16.13 11.68
C ALA A 145 1.82 15.93 13.17
N GLN A 146 1.00 14.95 13.55
CA GLN A 146 0.78 14.57 14.95
C GLN A 146 2.06 14.04 15.61
N PHE A 147 2.81 13.18 14.90
CA PHE A 147 4.09 12.68 15.40
C PHE A 147 5.10 13.81 15.64
N TYR A 148 5.21 14.73 14.68
CA TYR A 148 6.06 15.91 14.84
C TYR A 148 5.65 16.78 16.02
N TYR A 149 4.35 17.04 16.17
CA TYR A 149 3.82 17.79 17.30
C TYR A 149 4.17 17.13 18.64
N LEU A 150 3.94 15.84 18.78
CA LEU A 150 4.23 15.09 20.01
C LEU A 150 5.72 15.10 20.34
N HIS A 151 6.59 15.01 19.36
CA HIS A 151 8.03 15.09 19.58
C HIS A 151 8.47 16.47 20.06
N GLN A 152 7.91 17.55 19.50
CA GLN A 152 8.19 18.90 19.98
C GLN A 152 7.61 19.14 21.37
N SER A 153 6.41 18.63 21.65
CA SER A 153 5.80 18.72 22.99
C SER A 153 6.60 17.99 24.05
N GLU A 154 7.08 16.78 23.76
CA GLU A 154 7.97 16.04 24.67
C GLU A 154 9.23 16.84 25.00
N ARG A 155 9.88 17.39 23.98
CA ARG A 155 11.08 18.21 24.17
C ARG A 155 10.80 19.43 25.06
N LEU A 156 9.73 20.16 24.77
CA LEU A 156 9.35 21.34 25.54
C LEU A 156 9.00 20.99 26.99
N THR A 157 8.20 19.94 27.22
CA THR A 157 7.84 19.47 28.56
C THR A 157 9.07 19.03 29.34
N GLN A 158 10.06 18.40 28.68
CA GLN A 158 11.34 18.04 29.30
C GLN A 158 12.15 19.28 29.73
N GLU A 159 12.22 20.32 28.87
CA GLU A 159 12.86 21.59 29.19
C GLU A 159 12.19 22.29 30.40
N ILE A 160 10.85 22.28 30.42
CA ILE A 160 10.06 22.81 31.54
C ILE A 160 10.34 22.02 32.85
N LEU A 161 10.38 20.69 32.76
CA LEU A 161 10.69 19.84 33.91
C LEU A 161 12.07 20.18 34.49
N ASP A 162 13.07 20.39 33.64
CA ASP A 162 14.42 20.75 34.12
C ASP A 162 14.47 22.16 34.72
N LEU A 163 13.66 23.08 34.19
CA LEU A 163 13.48 24.40 34.82
C LEU A 163 12.80 24.28 36.20
N MET A 164 11.76 23.46 36.35
CA MET A 164 11.06 23.23 37.62
C MET A 164 11.96 22.59 38.66
N LYS A 165 12.87 21.69 38.27
CA LYS A 165 13.89 21.13 39.19
C LYS A 165 14.81 22.23 39.74
N ARG A 166 15.25 23.15 38.90
CA ARG A 166 16.08 24.30 39.34
C ARG A 166 15.30 25.22 40.27
N LEU A 167 14.02 25.49 39.95
CA LEU A 167 13.14 26.30 40.77
C LEU A 167 12.94 25.69 42.17
N GLU A 168 12.73 24.37 42.23
CA GLU A 168 12.64 23.64 43.49
C GLU A 168 13.92 23.80 44.33
N GLN A 169 15.11 23.65 43.76
CA GLN A 169 16.39 23.83 44.43
C GLN A 169 16.51 25.25 45.05
N VAL A 170 16.10 26.27 44.28
CA VAL A 170 16.09 27.67 44.77
C VAL A 170 15.08 27.85 45.88
N ALA A 171 13.86 27.30 45.76
CA ALA A 171 12.84 27.39 46.79
C ALA A 171 13.28 26.67 48.06
N GLN A 172 13.95 25.53 47.97
CA GLN A 172 14.48 24.77 49.10
C GLN A 172 15.59 25.53 49.82
N ALA A 173 16.53 26.16 49.09
CA ALA A 173 17.58 27.00 49.69
C ALA A 173 16.98 28.22 50.39
N ARG A 174 15.99 28.90 49.81
CA ARG A 174 15.27 30.02 50.42
C ARG A 174 14.47 29.60 51.68
N TYR A 175 13.81 28.44 51.63
CA TYR A 175 13.12 27.90 52.79
C TYR A 175 14.08 27.60 53.94
N ALA A 176 15.22 26.97 53.66
CA ALA A 176 16.27 26.73 54.66
C ALA A 176 16.80 28.00 55.29
N SER A 177 16.76 29.14 54.57
CA SER A 177 17.15 30.46 55.09
C SER A 177 15.98 31.25 55.74
N GLY A 178 14.79 30.64 55.88
CA GLY A 178 13.59 31.25 56.42
C GLY A 178 12.95 32.36 55.58
N LEU A 179 13.31 32.44 54.26
CA LEU A 179 12.86 33.51 53.36
C LEU A 179 11.53 33.20 52.65
N VAL A 180 11.12 31.94 52.60
CA VAL A 180 9.88 31.50 51.95
C VAL A 180 9.21 30.39 52.77
N PRO A 181 7.88 30.23 52.67
CA PRO A 181 7.18 29.15 53.36
C PRO A 181 7.44 27.79 52.66
N GLN A 182 7.35 26.71 53.43
CA GLN A 182 7.49 25.32 52.92
C GLN A 182 6.52 25.01 51.76
N GLN A 183 5.36 25.69 51.74
CA GLN A 183 4.34 25.53 50.74
C GLN A 183 4.89 25.75 49.29
N ASP A 184 5.84 26.67 49.13
CA ASP A 184 6.42 26.96 47.80
C ASP A 184 7.29 25.81 47.31
N VAL A 185 8.03 25.16 48.20
CA VAL A 185 8.81 23.94 47.88
C VAL A 185 7.88 22.80 47.46
N VAL A 186 6.81 22.56 48.26
CA VAL A 186 5.85 21.49 47.97
C VAL A 186 5.15 21.76 46.64
N ARG A 187 4.77 23.01 46.31
CA ARG A 187 4.16 23.38 45.03
C ARG A 187 5.09 23.05 43.85
N ALA A 188 6.38 23.38 43.97
CA ALA A 188 7.36 23.04 42.94
C ALA A 188 7.51 21.52 42.73
N GLN A 189 7.46 20.73 43.81
CA GLN A 189 7.51 19.25 43.71
C GLN A 189 6.26 18.65 43.09
N VAL A 190 5.08 19.18 43.41
CA VAL A 190 3.83 18.76 42.80
C VAL A 190 3.87 19.03 41.28
N GLU A 191 4.34 20.22 40.87
CA GLU A 191 4.42 20.58 39.47
C GLU A 191 5.41 19.70 38.68
N GLN A 192 6.56 19.36 39.28
CA GLN A 192 7.46 18.37 38.68
C GLN A 192 6.80 17.00 38.50
N SER A 193 5.97 16.59 39.44
CA SER A 193 5.25 15.32 39.35
C SER A 193 4.23 15.35 38.22
N ASN A 194 3.53 16.48 38.04
CA ASN A 194 2.62 16.71 36.92
C ASN A 194 3.35 16.63 35.58
N MET A 195 4.50 17.30 35.42
CA MET A 195 5.32 17.27 34.22
C MET A 195 5.84 15.86 33.87
N ARG A 196 6.22 15.08 34.90
CA ARG A 196 6.61 13.66 34.66
C ARG A 196 5.46 12.81 34.18
N ASN A 197 4.26 13.01 34.76
CA ASN A 197 3.06 12.30 34.30
C ASN A 197 2.72 12.67 32.83
N GLU A 198 2.83 13.95 32.48
CA GLU A 198 2.62 14.42 31.11
C GLU A 198 3.63 13.81 30.13
N LEU A 199 4.92 13.72 30.49
CA LEU A 199 5.93 13.05 29.68
C LEU A 199 5.60 11.58 29.44
N ILE A 200 5.07 10.88 30.43
CA ILE A 200 4.63 9.48 30.28
C ILE A 200 3.45 9.40 29.30
N ALA A 201 2.48 10.32 29.41
CA ALA A 201 1.33 10.38 28.52
C ALA A 201 1.77 10.66 27.07
N LEU A 202 2.65 11.65 26.85
CA LEU A 202 3.21 11.98 25.53
C LEU A 202 3.96 10.80 24.90
N LYS A 203 4.77 10.08 25.67
CA LYS A 203 5.47 8.88 25.18
C LYS A 203 4.51 7.75 24.78
N ASN A 204 3.44 7.57 25.53
CA ASN A 204 2.42 6.58 25.17
C ASN A 204 1.70 6.98 23.88
N GLU A 205 1.36 8.25 23.73
CA GLU A 205 0.73 8.76 22.50
C GLU A 205 1.66 8.65 21.30
N GLN A 206 2.95 8.95 21.45
CA GLN A 206 3.96 8.74 20.40
C GLN A 206 3.98 7.28 19.93
N ARG A 207 3.97 6.31 20.85
CA ARG A 207 3.92 4.88 20.49
C ARG A 207 2.65 4.52 19.71
N MET A 208 1.50 5.09 20.09
CA MET A 208 0.26 4.85 19.37
C MET A 208 0.31 5.43 17.93
N VAL A 209 0.82 6.64 17.79
CA VAL A 209 0.97 7.28 16.48
C VAL A 209 1.97 6.52 15.62
N GLN A 210 3.08 6.05 16.19
CA GLN A 210 4.06 5.21 15.50
C GLN A 210 3.44 3.88 15.03
N ALA A 211 2.68 3.20 15.88
CA ALA A 211 1.98 1.97 15.51
C ALA A 211 1.00 2.21 14.35
N ARG A 212 0.25 3.32 14.37
CA ARG A 212 -0.62 3.72 13.26
C ARG A 212 0.18 3.98 11.98
N SER A 213 1.32 4.66 12.09
CA SER A 213 2.21 4.89 10.96
C SER A 213 2.67 3.58 10.32
N ASN A 214 3.10 2.63 11.14
CA ASN A 214 3.55 1.32 10.67
C ASN A 214 2.44 0.55 9.96
N THR A 215 1.20 0.61 10.46
CA THR A 215 0.07 -0.05 9.79
C THR A 215 -0.25 0.56 8.42
N LEU A 216 -0.07 1.88 8.24
CA LEU A 216 -0.28 2.55 6.96
C LEU A 216 0.71 2.11 5.86
N ILE A 217 1.88 1.61 6.25
CA ILE A 217 2.91 1.09 5.33
C ILE A 217 3.06 -0.44 5.39
N ALA A 218 2.06 -1.13 5.95
CA ALA A 218 2.04 -2.59 6.12
C ALA A 218 3.23 -3.17 6.91
N ARG A 219 3.81 -2.38 7.85
CA ARG A 219 4.83 -2.85 8.78
C ARG A 219 4.19 -3.34 10.08
N PRO A 220 4.84 -4.25 10.82
CA PRO A 220 4.37 -4.62 12.16
C PRO A 220 4.30 -3.40 13.08
N ALA A 221 3.26 -3.31 13.90
CA ALA A 221 3.00 -2.13 14.74
C ALA A 221 4.11 -1.83 15.77
N ASN A 222 4.87 -2.84 16.16
CA ASN A 222 5.91 -2.78 17.19
C ASN A 222 7.33 -2.46 16.66
N VAL A 223 7.48 -2.22 15.36
CA VAL A 223 8.77 -1.83 14.76
C VAL A 223 9.00 -0.34 14.98
N PRO A 224 10.21 0.06 15.39
CA PRO A 224 10.59 1.46 15.55
C PRO A 224 10.65 2.21 14.20
#